data_2153cdb5f4d40f48f230d93958b85819
#
_entry.id   2153cdb5f4d40f48f230d93958b85819
#
_cell.length_a   1.000
_cell.length_b   1.000
_cell.length_c   1.000
_cell.angle_alpha   90.00
_cell.angle_beta   90.00
_cell.angle_gamma   90.00
#
_symmetry.space_group_name_H-M   'P 1'
#
loop_
_entity.id
_entity.type
_entity.pdbx_description
1 polymer ?
#
loop_
_entity_poly.entity_id
_entity_poly.type
_entity_poly.pdbx_seq_one_letter_code
_entity_poly.pdbx_strand_id
1 'polypeptide(L)'
;SDLFNLQNPSRVAFTCNSTESLNTAIKGVLTRSDHAITTSLEHNSVLRPLYELESKGMELSVVECDENGNINYDDFESLIKDNTKAIVCTHASNLVGNLLDVKKIGEIAKKYNLVFIVDASQSAGVFPIDMQDMNIDILCFTGHKGLLGPQGTGGLCVRENVRSEE
;
A
#
# COMPACT_ATOMS: atom_id res chain seq x y z
N SER A 1 4.47 -7.69 14.61
CA SER A 1 4.05 -8.82 15.42
C SER A 1 3.68 -10.00 14.53
N ASP A 2 3.36 -11.13 15.13
CA ASP A 2 3.27 -12.46 14.50
C ASP A 2 2.33 -12.53 13.30
N LEU A 3 1.21 -11.79 13.36
CA LEU A 3 0.19 -11.83 12.29
C LEU A 3 0.72 -11.40 10.90
N PHE A 4 1.63 -10.42 10.88
CA PHE A 4 2.18 -9.86 9.62
C PHE A 4 3.70 -9.99 9.54
N ASN A 5 4.32 -10.76 10.43
CA ASN A 5 5.77 -10.90 10.57
C ASN A 5 6.49 -9.53 10.70
N LEU A 6 5.91 -8.61 11.48
CA LEU A 6 6.55 -7.35 11.82
C LEU A 6 7.50 -7.56 13.01
N GLN A 7 8.79 -7.29 12.83
CA GLN A 7 9.82 -7.59 13.82
C GLN A 7 9.66 -6.77 15.11
N ASN A 8 9.28 -5.50 14.99
CA ASN A 8 9.15 -4.59 16.13
C ASN A 8 7.67 -4.19 16.36
N PRO A 9 7.01 -4.68 17.43
CA PRO A 9 5.62 -4.35 17.71
C PRO A 9 5.37 -2.87 18.02
N SER A 10 6.38 -2.09 18.42
CA SER A 10 6.25 -0.64 18.62
C SER A 10 6.03 0.14 17.31
N ARG A 11 6.20 -0.52 16.16
CA ARG A 11 5.98 0.04 14.83
C ARG A 11 4.56 -0.22 14.30
N VAL A 12 3.63 -0.57 15.18
CA VAL A 12 2.20 -0.67 14.89
C VAL A 12 1.52 0.56 15.47
N ALA A 13 0.87 1.36 14.61
CA ALA A 13 0.01 2.46 15.03
C ALA A 13 -1.44 2.08 14.81
N PHE A 14 -2.28 2.31 15.82
CA PHE A 14 -3.72 2.09 15.72
C PHE A 14 -4.43 3.33 15.18
N THR A 15 -5.44 3.10 14.37
CA THR A 15 -6.29 4.12 13.75
C THR A 15 -7.75 3.71 13.86
N CYS A 16 -8.68 4.60 13.53
CA CYS A 16 -10.09 4.24 13.54
C CYS A 16 -10.53 3.43 12.30
N ASN A 17 -9.74 3.38 11.24
CA ASN A 17 -9.99 2.56 10.04
C ASN A 17 -8.80 2.59 9.08
N SER A 18 -8.84 1.77 8.02
CA SER A 18 -7.80 1.76 7.00
C SER A 18 -7.70 3.05 6.19
N THR A 19 -8.78 3.80 6.04
CA THR A 19 -8.76 5.10 5.34
C THR A 19 -7.84 6.10 6.04
N GLU A 20 -7.91 6.17 7.37
CA GLU A 20 -7.01 7.00 8.17
C GLU A 20 -5.57 6.50 8.07
N SER A 21 -5.36 5.17 8.17
CA SER A 21 -4.05 4.55 7.99
C SER A 21 -3.41 4.90 6.65
N LEU A 22 -4.18 4.76 5.55
CA LEU A 22 -3.72 5.03 4.19
C LEU A 22 -3.42 6.52 3.98
N ASN A 23 -4.27 7.43 4.48
CA ASN A 23 -4.00 8.86 4.43
C ASN A 23 -2.71 9.22 5.18
N THR A 24 -2.51 8.64 6.37
CA THR A 24 -1.30 8.85 7.17
C THR A 24 -0.07 8.33 6.44
N ALA A 25 -0.12 7.10 5.92
CA ALA A 25 0.99 6.47 5.21
C ALA A 25 1.36 7.23 3.93
N ILE A 26 0.38 7.48 3.06
CA ILE A 26 0.58 8.11 1.75
C ILE A 26 1.11 9.54 1.92
N LYS A 27 0.46 10.35 2.78
CA LYS A 27 0.86 11.75 3.01
C LYS A 27 2.13 11.88 3.86
N GLY A 28 2.49 10.85 4.63
CA GLY A 28 3.73 10.81 5.40
C GLY A 28 4.96 10.41 4.57
N VAL A 29 4.76 9.72 3.44
CA VAL A 29 5.84 9.26 2.55
C VAL A 29 6.04 10.16 1.34
N LEU A 30 4.95 10.66 0.76
CA LEU A 30 4.93 11.35 -0.54
C LEU A 30 4.80 12.87 -0.38
N THR A 31 5.57 13.58 -1.18
CA THR A 31 5.55 15.05 -1.31
C THR A 31 5.15 15.46 -2.73
N ARG A 32 4.96 16.77 -2.94
CA ARG A 32 4.60 17.34 -4.25
C ARG A 32 5.67 17.18 -5.35
N SER A 33 6.90 16.86 -4.97
CA SER A 33 8.01 16.68 -5.92
C SER A 33 8.25 15.22 -6.29
N ASP A 34 7.54 14.30 -5.65
CA ASP A 34 7.70 12.86 -5.86
C ASP A 34 6.81 12.35 -6.99
N HIS A 35 7.14 11.15 -7.45
CA HIS A 35 6.31 10.34 -8.31
C HIS A 35 5.88 9.07 -7.56
N ALA A 36 4.62 8.69 -7.70
CA ALA A 36 4.07 7.45 -7.16
C ALA A 36 3.45 6.60 -8.27
N ILE A 37 3.49 5.29 -8.08
CA ILE A 37 2.84 4.32 -8.95
C ILE A 37 1.74 3.63 -8.15
N THR A 38 0.55 3.50 -8.73
CA THR A 38 -0.60 2.81 -8.16
C THR A 38 -1.28 1.93 -9.21
N THR A 39 -2.39 1.29 -8.88
CA THR A 39 -3.15 0.47 -9.85
C THR A 39 -4.56 1.00 -10.06
N SER A 40 -5.20 0.62 -11.17
CA SER A 40 -6.61 0.92 -11.42
C SER A 40 -7.58 0.09 -10.57
N LEU A 41 -7.08 -0.85 -9.76
CA LEU A 41 -7.86 -1.71 -8.86
C LEU A 41 -8.07 -1.13 -7.46
N GLU A 42 -7.59 0.08 -7.22
CA GLU A 42 -7.56 0.70 -5.90
C GLU A 42 -8.94 1.15 -5.42
N HIS A 43 -9.12 1.04 -4.10
CA HIS A 43 -10.24 1.69 -3.42
C HIS A 43 -10.03 3.21 -3.32
N ASN A 44 -11.13 3.96 -3.22
CA ASN A 44 -11.10 5.42 -3.02
C ASN A 44 -10.26 5.89 -1.80
N SER A 45 -10.09 5.04 -0.80
CA SER A 45 -9.22 5.33 0.36
C SER A 45 -7.75 5.48 -0.02
N VAL A 46 -7.31 4.86 -1.12
CA VAL A 46 -5.98 5.01 -1.73
C VAL A 46 -5.99 6.16 -2.74
N LEU A 47 -6.96 6.17 -3.65
CA LEU A 47 -6.98 7.13 -4.76
C LEU A 47 -7.16 8.59 -4.31
N ARG A 48 -8.02 8.86 -3.32
CA ARG A 48 -8.28 10.22 -2.86
C ARG A 48 -7.04 10.94 -2.34
N PRO A 49 -6.24 10.38 -1.39
CA PRO A 49 -5.01 11.04 -0.96
C PRO A 49 -3.98 11.16 -2.08
N LEU A 50 -3.89 10.21 -3.01
CA LEU A 50 -2.99 10.31 -4.17
C LEU A 50 -3.42 11.44 -5.11
N TYR A 51 -4.69 11.55 -5.47
CA TYR A 51 -5.21 12.66 -6.29
C TYR A 51 -5.10 14.02 -5.60
N GLU A 52 -5.24 14.07 -4.27
CA GLU A 52 -4.99 15.31 -3.53
C GLU A 52 -3.54 15.76 -3.67
N LEU A 53 -2.57 14.84 -3.57
CA LEU A 53 -1.15 15.15 -3.76
C LEU A 53 -0.83 15.49 -5.22
N GLU A 54 -1.43 14.79 -6.18
CA GLU A 54 -1.31 15.07 -7.60
C GLU A 54 -1.78 16.50 -7.93
N SER A 55 -2.91 16.93 -7.36
CA SER A 55 -3.41 18.30 -7.52
C SER A 55 -2.46 19.38 -6.96
N LYS A 56 -1.53 18.98 -6.09
CA LYS A 56 -0.49 19.84 -5.50
C LYS A 56 0.87 19.74 -6.20
N GLY A 57 0.95 18.95 -7.29
CA GLY A 57 2.12 18.83 -8.15
C GLY A 57 2.88 17.50 -8.10
N MET A 58 2.45 16.52 -7.26
CA MET A 58 3.00 15.16 -7.30
C MET A 58 2.65 14.49 -8.64
N GLU A 59 3.56 13.70 -9.18
CA GLU A 59 3.29 12.88 -10.35
C GLU A 59 2.68 11.53 -9.95
N LEU A 60 1.67 11.08 -10.68
CA LEU A 60 1.01 9.79 -10.46
C LEU A 60 0.96 8.99 -11.75
N SER A 61 1.39 7.73 -11.69
CA SER A 61 1.22 6.75 -12.77
C SER A 61 0.33 5.60 -12.27
N VAL A 62 -0.51 5.10 -13.18
CA VAL A 62 -1.47 4.03 -12.89
C VAL A 62 -1.14 2.83 -13.75
N VAL A 63 -0.95 1.67 -13.12
CA VAL A 63 -0.91 0.38 -13.81
C VAL A 63 -2.34 -0.04 -14.06
N GLU A 64 -2.72 -0.11 -15.33
CA GLU A 64 -4.08 -0.47 -15.73
C GLU A 64 -4.31 -1.98 -15.68
N CYS A 65 -5.50 -2.41 -15.27
CA CYS A 65 -5.94 -3.79 -15.41
C CYS A 65 -6.65 -4.03 -16.74
N ASP A 66 -6.68 -5.28 -17.16
CA ASP A 66 -7.51 -5.73 -18.28
C ASP A 66 -9.00 -5.82 -17.86
N GLU A 67 -9.87 -6.20 -18.79
CA GLU A 67 -11.33 -6.37 -18.58
C GLU A 67 -11.67 -7.45 -17.52
N ASN A 68 -10.74 -8.33 -17.18
CA ASN A 68 -10.87 -9.36 -16.15
C ASN A 68 -10.24 -8.96 -14.81
N GLY A 69 -9.70 -7.74 -14.71
CA GLY A 69 -9.02 -7.23 -13.53
C GLY A 69 -7.62 -7.77 -13.31
N ASN A 70 -6.97 -8.33 -14.35
CA ASN A 70 -5.57 -8.75 -14.26
C ASN A 70 -4.66 -7.58 -14.62
N ILE A 71 -3.52 -7.48 -13.95
CA ILE A 71 -2.47 -6.50 -14.24
C ILE A 71 -1.24 -7.17 -14.83
N ASN A 72 -0.53 -6.44 -15.68
CA ASN A 72 0.80 -6.85 -16.12
C ASN A 72 1.84 -6.26 -15.15
N TYR A 73 2.54 -7.12 -14.42
CA TYR A 73 3.51 -6.69 -13.41
C TYR A 73 4.74 -5.98 -14.00
N ASP A 74 5.08 -6.24 -15.26
CA ASP A 74 6.21 -5.58 -15.93
C ASP A 74 5.92 -4.09 -16.17
N ASP A 75 4.65 -3.68 -16.17
CA ASP A 75 4.25 -2.28 -16.31
C ASP A 75 4.69 -1.42 -15.13
N PHE A 76 4.84 -1.99 -13.92
CA PHE A 76 5.41 -1.25 -12.80
C PHE A 76 6.81 -0.76 -13.10
N GLU A 77 7.68 -1.62 -13.61
CA GLU A 77 9.05 -1.23 -13.94
C GLU A 77 9.11 -0.17 -15.05
N SER A 78 8.24 -0.28 -16.05
CA SER A 78 8.19 0.64 -17.19
C SER A 78 7.76 2.07 -16.80
N LEU A 79 7.02 2.21 -15.69
CA LEU A 79 6.52 3.49 -15.19
C LEU A 79 7.48 4.17 -14.19
N ILE A 80 8.58 3.50 -13.78
CA ILE A 80 9.54 4.07 -12.82
C ILE A 80 10.29 5.25 -13.46
N LYS A 81 10.37 6.35 -12.72
CA LYS A 81 11.09 7.58 -13.05
C LYS A 81 12.17 7.87 -12.01
N ASP A 82 13.04 8.83 -12.28
CA ASP A 82 14.12 9.24 -11.36
C ASP A 82 13.58 9.75 -10.01
N ASN A 83 12.38 10.38 -10.01
CA ASN A 83 11.72 10.89 -8.83
C ASN A 83 10.65 9.94 -8.25
N THR A 84 10.60 8.68 -8.70
CA THR A 84 9.67 7.69 -8.12
C THR A 84 10.07 7.40 -6.68
N LYS A 85 9.13 7.62 -5.76
CA LYS A 85 9.33 7.44 -4.31
C LYS A 85 8.63 6.20 -3.78
N ALA A 86 7.43 5.91 -4.27
CA ALA A 86 6.61 4.83 -3.71
C ALA A 86 5.77 4.09 -4.75
N ILE A 87 5.46 2.83 -4.43
CA ILE A 87 4.37 2.06 -5.04
C ILE A 87 3.29 1.88 -3.97
N VAL A 88 2.05 2.17 -4.33
CA VAL A 88 0.87 2.02 -3.45
C VAL A 88 -0.13 1.12 -4.14
N CYS A 89 -0.46 -0.03 -3.57
CA CYS A 89 -1.44 -0.93 -4.16
C CYS A 89 -2.28 -1.68 -3.14
N THR A 90 -3.48 -2.11 -3.55
CA THR A 90 -4.29 -3.06 -2.79
C THR A 90 -3.72 -4.48 -2.91
N HIS A 91 -3.86 -5.28 -1.85
CA HIS A 91 -3.57 -6.72 -1.92
C HIS A 91 -4.74 -7.50 -2.53
N ALA A 92 -5.97 -7.09 -2.24
CA ALA A 92 -7.17 -7.69 -2.82
C ALA A 92 -8.18 -6.61 -3.20
N SER A 93 -8.64 -6.63 -4.45
CA SER A 93 -9.63 -5.68 -4.93
C SER A 93 -11.02 -5.96 -4.34
N ASN A 94 -11.66 -4.94 -3.83
CA ASN A 94 -13.04 -5.02 -3.36
C ASN A 94 -14.08 -4.98 -4.51
N LEU A 95 -13.68 -4.65 -5.72
CA LEU A 95 -14.54 -4.53 -6.90
C LEU A 95 -14.62 -5.83 -7.68
N VAL A 96 -13.46 -6.40 -8.01
CA VAL A 96 -13.36 -7.60 -8.87
C VAL A 96 -12.95 -8.85 -8.11
N GLY A 97 -12.55 -8.71 -6.83
CA GLY A 97 -12.15 -9.84 -5.99
C GLY A 97 -10.77 -10.41 -6.32
N ASN A 98 -10.04 -9.83 -7.27
CA ASN A 98 -8.72 -10.31 -7.65
C ASN A 98 -7.70 -10.07 -6.53
N LEU A 99 -6.86 -11.07 -6.31
CA LEU A 99 -5.71 -11.00 -5.41
C LEU A 99 -4.47 -10.63 -6.23
N LEU A 100 -3.78 -9.55 -5.85
CA LEU A 100 -2.54 -9.14 -6.50
C LEU A 100 -1.36 -9.91 -5.90
N ASP A 101 -0.39 -10.26 -6.75
CA ASP A 101 0.89 -10.79 -6.31
C ASP A 101 1.76 -9.66 -5.73
N VAL A 102 1.45 -9.27 -4.48
CA VAL A 102 2.17 -8.22 -3.77
C VAL A 102 3.62 -8.58 -3.50
N LYS A 103 3.97 -9.87 -3.49
CA LYS A 103 5.37 -10.29 -3.37
C LYS A 103 6.17 -9.87 -4.60
N LYS A 104 5.63 -10.10 -5.79
CA LYS A 104 6.27 -9.69 -7.05
C LYS A 104 6.40 -8.15 -7.14
N ILE A 105 5.37 -7.41 -6.73
CA ILE A 105 5.42 -5.94 -6.68
C ILE A 105 6.47 -5.48 -5.65
N GLY A 106 6.53 -6.12 -4.49
CA GLY A 106 7.51 -5.82 -3.45
C GLY A 106 8.96 -6.10 -3.87
N GLU A 107 9.20 -7.11 -4.71
CA GLU A 107 10.52 -7.37 -5.31
C GLU A 107 10.93 -6.23 -6.25
N ILE A 108 9.99 -5.71 -7.04
CA ILE A 108 10.22 -4.52 -7.89
C ILE A 108 10.52 -3.30 -7.03
N ALA A 109 9.70 -3.02 -6.02
CA ALA A 109 9.91 -1.89 -5.12
C ALA A 109 11.30 -1.94 -4.44
N LYS A 110 11.70 -3.12 -3.96
CA LYS A 110 13.03 -3.33 -3.36
C LYS A 110 14.17 -3.12 -4.36
N LYS A 111 14.04 -3.64 -5.58
CA LYS A 111 15.04 -3.49 -6.65
C LYS A 111 15.36 -2.03 -6.94
N TYR A 112 14.33 -1.17 -6.90
CA TYR A 112 14.44 0.26 -7.20
C TYR A 112 14.47 1.17 -5.96
N ASN A 113 14.59 0.57 -4.76
CA ASN A 113 14.63 1.29 -3.47
C ASN A 113 13.42 2.21 -3.27
N LEU A 114 12.23 1.74 -3.64
CA LEU A 114 10.96 2.45 -3.48
C LEU A 114 10.27 2.02 -2.18
N VAL A 115 9.52 2.93 -1.57
CA VAL A 115 8.65 2.59 -0.43
C VAL A 115 7.43 1.84 -0.94
N PHE A 116 7.16 0.67 -0.39
CA PHE A 116 6.01 -0.16 -0.77
C PHE A 116 4.91 -0.11 0.27
N ILE A 117 3.78 0.51 -0.09
CA ILE A 117 2.58 0.68 0.75
C ILE A 117 1.49 -0.25 0.24
N VAL A 118 0.95 -1.10 1.11
CA VAL A 118 -0.09 -2.07 0.77
C VAL A 118 -1.36 -1.80 1.56
N ASP A 119 -2.49 -1.68 0.84
CA ASP A 119 -3.83 -1.72 1.42
C ASP A 119 -4.28 -3.18 1.58
N ALA A 120 -4.28 -3.66 2.81
CA ALA A 120 -4.71 -4.99 3.19
C ALA A 120 -6.15 -5.02 3.76
N SER A 121 -6.98 -4.03 3.47
CA SER A 121 -8.33 -3.92 4.04
C SER A 121 -9.22 -5.13 3.75
N GLN A 122 -9.02 -5.79 2.60
CA GLN A 122 -9.80 -6.97 2.22
C GLN A 122 -9.09 -8.29 2.55
N SER A 123 -7.76 -8.27 2.72
CA SER A 123 -6.95 -9.47 2.83
C SER A 123 -6.43 -9.76 4.23
N ALA A 124 -6.30 -8.74 5.11
CA ALA A 124 -5.86 -8.93 6.48
C ALA A 124 -6.80 -9.86 7.25
N GLY A 125 -6.25 -10.94 7.81
CA GLY A 125 -7.02 -11.99 8.49
C GLY A 125 -7.68 -13.03 7.58
N VAL A 126 -7.61 -12.87 6.25
CA VAL A 126 -8.16 -13.80 5.25
C VAL A 126 -7.04 -14.54 4.51
N PHE A 127 -6.03 -13.79 4.08
CA PHE A 127 -4.87 -14.34 3.38
C PHE A 127 -3.60 -14.13 4.21
N PRO A 128 -2.63 -15.05 4.12
CA PRO A 128 -1.34 -14.86 4.75
C PRO A 128 -0.65 -13.60 4.20
N ILE A 129 -0.13 -12.76 5.09
CA ILE A 129 0.66 -11.58 4.75
C ILE A 129 1.93 -11.61 5.58
N ASP A 130 3.06 -11.67 4.91
CA ASP A 130 4.39 -11.58 5.52
C ASP A 130 5.11 -10.35 4.99
N MET A 131 5.19 -9.30 5.81
CA MET A 131 5.78 -8.03 5.42
C MET A 131 7.27 -8.15 5.04
N GLN A 132 7.98 -9.12 5.64
CA GLN A 132 9.40 -9.31 5.34
C GLN A 132 9.60 -10.02 4.00
N ASP A 133 8.90 -11.15 3.80
CA ASP A 133 8.98 -11.95 2.58
C ASP A 133 8.43 -11.20 1.35
N MET A 134 7.37 -10.43 1.55
CA MET A 134 6.71 -9.63 0.51
C MET A 134 7.34 -8.23 0.31
N ASN A 135 8.40 -7.88 1.06
CA ASN A 135 9.05 -6.57 1.03
C ASN A 135 8.09 -5.38 1.22
N ILE A 136 7.05 -5.55 2.02
CA ILE A 136 6.07 -4.49 2.33
C ILE A 136 6.68 -3.59 3.39
N ASP A 137 6.77 -2.28 3.10
CA ASP A 137 7.30 -1.29 4.04
C ASP A 137 6.22 -0.73 4.97
N ILE A 138 5.03 -0.50 4.42
CA ILE A 138 3.87 -0.05 5.19
C ILE A 138 2.65 -0.89 4.80
N LEU A 139 2.03 -1.51 5.79
CA LEU A 139 0.79 -2.28 5.65
C LEU A 139 -0.34 -1.55 6.35
N CYS A 140 -1.42 -1.22 5.64
CA CYS A 140 -2.61 -0.59 6.20
C CYS A 140 -3.78 -1.59 6.22
N PHE A 141 -4.54 -1.63 7.32
CA PHE A 141 -5.62 -2.58 7.48
C PHE A 141 -6.79 -2.02 8.29
N THR A 142 -7.93 -2.67 8.21
CA THR A 142 -9.11 -2.41 9.06
C THR A 142 -9.43 -3.61 9.93
N GLY A 143 -9.90 -3.39 11.14
CA GLY A 143 -10.17 -4.46 12.10
C GLY A 143 -11.51 -5.17 11.90
N HIS A 144 -12.52 -4.48 11.33
CA HIS A 144 -13.91 -4.97 11.28
C HIS A 144 -14.27 -5.85 10.08
N LYS A 145 -13.27 -6.25 9.27
CA LYS A 145 -13.43 -7.21 8.15
C LYS A 145 -12.84 -8.57 8.52
N GLY A 146 -11.88 -9.08 7.77
CA GLY A 146 -11.29 -10.40 7.98
C GLY A 146 -10.66 -10.64 9.35
N LEU A 147 -10.26 -9.59 10.07
CA LEU A 147 -9.76 -9.68 11.44
C LEU A 147 -10.88 -9.85 12.50
N LEU A 148 -12.16 -9.75 12.10
CA LEU A 148 -13.34 -9.96 12.96
C LEU A 148 -13.40 -9.08 14.20
N GLY A 149 -12.74 -7.93 14.17
CA GLY A 149 -12.74 -6.93 15.24
C GLY A 149 -13.94 -5.98 15.16
N PRO A 150 -14.08 -5.08 16.13
CA PRO A 150 -15.16 -4.10 16.13
C PRO A 150 -14.97 -3.03 15.05
N GLN A 151 -16.07 -2.38 14.66
CA GLN A 151 -16.02 -1.16 13.86
C GLN A 151 -15.26 -0.05 14.61
N GLY A 152 -14.65 0.87 13.88
CA GLY A 152 -13.83 1.93 14.45
C GLY A 152 -12.43 1.48 14.84
N THR A 153 -11.97 0.35 14.29
CA THR A 153 -10.62 -0.15 14.49
C THR A 153 -9.90 -0.36 13.16
N GLY A 154 -8.64 0.01 13.13
CA GLY A 154 -7.72 -0.18 12.02
C GLY A 154 -6.30 0.05 12.50
N GLY A 155 -5.37 0.01 11.59
CA GLY A 155 -3.97 0.28 11.92
C GLY A 155 -3.06 0.26 10.73
N LEU A 156 -1.84 0.71 10.96
CA LEU A 156 -0.74 0.56 10.04
C LEU A 156 0.47 -0.06 10.75
N CYS A 157 1.14 -0.93 10.03
CA CYS A 157 2.42 -1.50 10.41
C CYS A 157 3.50 -0.88 9.54
N VAL A 158 4.59 -0.41 10.14
CA VAL A 158 5.68 0.28 9.45
C VAL A 158 6.99 -0.44 9.71
N ARG A 159 7.73 -0.85 8.67
CA ARG A 159 9.06 -1.46 8.83
C ARG A 159 10.09 -0.43 9.31
N GLU A 160 11.17 -0.92 9.94
CA GLU A 160 12.22 -0.06 10.54
C GLU A 160 13.00 0.77 9.51
N ASN A 161 13.07 0.32 8.26
CA ASN A 161 13.74 1.04 7.18
C ASN A 161 12.99 2.31 6.72
N VAL A 162 11.70 2.42 7.05
CA VAL A 162 10.93 3.63 6.77
C VAL A 162 11.13 4.63 7.91
N ARG A 163 11.80 5.74 7.61
CA ARG A 163 11.96 6.85 8.55
C ARG A 163 11.02 7.98 8.17
N SER A 164 10.41 8.62 9.16
CA SER A 164 9.86 9.95 8.99
C SER A 164 11.05 10.92 8.84
N GLU A 165 11.09 11.69 7.78
CA GLU A 165 11.96 12.86 7.74
C GLU A 165 11.36 13.88 8.72
N GLU A 166 12.10 14.18 9.80
CA GLU A 166 11.79 15.28 10.71
C GLU A 166 12.06 16.62 10.03
#